data_8c824dac991aea39205c72dce8ae7283
#
_entry.id   8c824dac991aea39205c72dce8ae7283
#
_cell.length_a   1.000
_cell.length_b   1.000
_cell.length_c   1.000
_cell.angle_alpha   90.00
_cell.angle_beta   90.00
_cell.angle_gamma   90.00
#
_symmetry.space_group_name_H-M   'P 1'
#
loop_
_entity.id
_entity.type
_entity.pdbx_description
1 polymer ?
#
loop_
_entity_poly.entity_id
_entity_poly.type
_entity_poly.pdbx_seq_one_letter_code
_entity_poly.pdbx_strand_id
1 'polypeptide(L)'
;MSTTSPLLVVGSVAIDSIITPFGSRDRSLGGSATHFSVSASFFADVGVVAVIGDDFTDEDEAVFHERKISTENLQRIPGGKTFRWAGEYGFDLNVAKTLDTQLNVFADFKPQLSDAARKSPFLFLGNIQPTLQREVREQADARFVAMDTMNYWIESVREELQKTIAVVDALIINDAEARQLAEEPNLIRAARKILTWGPQMLVIKRGEYGAALFTADSFFAIPAYPLESVFDPTGAGDSFAGGFMGYLAQADKVDEVTLRRAVIYGSVMASYNVEEFSCDRLRRLKPEEIRDRFHQFKQFTHFEI
;
A
#
# COMPACT_ATOMS: atom_id res chain seq x y z
N MET A 1 25.24 -10.52 9.81
CA MET A 1 24.10 -11.42 9.94
C MET A 1 22.91 -10.64 9.41
N SER A 2 22.21 -11.12 8.39
CA SER A 2 20.98 -10.50 7.91
C SER A 2 19.94 -10.54 9.03
N THR A 3 19.36 -9.40 9.38
CA THR A 3 18.31 -9.30 10.39
C THR A 3 16.96 -9.48 9.70
N THR A 4 16.14 -10.40 10.18
CA THR A 4 14.77 -10.57 9.68
C THR A 4 13.96 -9.31 9.98
N SER A 5 13.45 -8.63 8.95
CA SER A 5 12.49 -7.54 9.14
C SER A 5 11.14 -8.11 9.54
N PRO A 6 10.46 -7.58 10.57
CA PRO A 6 9.15 -8.08 10.98
C PRO A 6 8.06 -7.87 9.92
N LEU A 7 8.26 -6.96 8.97
CA LEU A 7 7.35 -6.69 7.86
C LEU A 7 8.09 -6.69 6.52
N LEU A 8 7.59 -7.46 5.57
CA LEU A 8 8.10 -7.51 4.21
C LEU A 8 7.05 -6.95 3.24
N VAL A 9 7.50 -6.14 2.28
CA VAL A 9 6.67 -5.72 1.15
C VAL A 9 7.29 -6.16 -0.16
N VAL A 10 6.44 -6.72 -1.04
CA VAL A 10 6.77 -6.98 -2.44
C VAL A 10 5.92 -6.08 -3.31
N GLY A 11 6.52 -5.32 -4.21
CA GLY A 11 5.79 -4.37 -5.03
C GLY A 11 6.69 -3.65 -6.03
N SER A 12 6.16 -2.62 -6.67
CA SER A 12 6.93 -1.78 -7.58
C SER A 12 7.73 -0.71 -6.84
N VAL A 13 8.92 -0.43 -7.36
CA VAL A 13 9.65 0.82 -7.16
C VAL A 13 9.66 1.52 -8.52
N ALA A 14 9.26 2.77 -8.57
CA ALA A 14 8.98 3.47 -9.81
C ALA A 14 9.56 4.90 -9.83
N ILE A 15 9.73 5.41 -11.03
CA ILE A 15 9.91 6.85 -11.29
C ILE A 15 8.62 7.36 -11.92
N ASP A 16 7.89 8.19 -11.17
CA ASP A 16 6.59 8.70 -11.58
C ASP A 16 6.67 10.14 -12.12
N SER A 17 5.82 10.43 -13.10
CA SER A 17 5.54 11.79 -13.57
C SER A 17 4.07 12.10 -13.30
N ILE A 18 3.81 13.15 -12.52
CA ILE A 18 2.49 13.40 -11.94
C ILE A 18 2.05 14.81 -12.29
N ILE A 19 0.80 14.93 -12.76
CA ILE A 19 0.11 16.20 -13.00
C ILE A 19 -1.16 16.21 -12.15
N THR A 20 -1.35 17.27 -11.39
CA THR A 20 -2.57 17.51 -10.60
C THR A 20 -3.05 18.96 -10.82
N PRO A 21 -4.28 19.32 -10.40
CA PRO A 21 -4.74 20.72 -10.45
C PRO A 21 -3.88 21.69 -9.64
N PHE A 22 -3.04 21.17 -8.74
CA PHE A 22 -2.21 21.96 -7.82
C PHE A 22 -0.74 22.04 -8.24
N GLY A 23 -0.36 21.40 -9.34
CA GLY A 23 1.00 21.42 -9.87
C GLY A 23 1.39 20.14 -10.60
N SER A 24 2.66 20.08 -10.99
CA SER A 24 3.21 18.90 -11.65
C SER A 24 4.63 18.60 -11.17
N ARG A 25 5.01 17.34 -11.28
CA ARG A 25 6.38 16.89 -11.05
C ARG A 25 6.77 15.84 -12.10
N ASP A 26 7.78 16.14 -12.89
CA ASP A 26 8.20 15.29 -14.02
C ASP A 26 9.00 14.05 -13.56
N ARG A 27 9.55 14.08 -12.35
CA ARG A 27 10.31 12.98 -11.75
C ARG A 27 10.07 12.93 -10.25
N SER A 28 9.41 11.89 -9.81
CA SER A 28 9.17 11.57 -8.40
C SER A 28 9.50 10.13 -8.14
N LEU A 29 10.06 9.82 -6.98
CA LEU A 29 10.13 8.44 -6.53
C LEU A 29 8.72 7.97 -6.18
N GLY A 30 8.33 6.83 -6.72
CA GLY A 30 7.01 6.26 -6.57
C GLY A 30 7.02 4.73 -6.53
N GLY A 31 5.87 4.15 -6.81
CA GLY A 31 5.65 2.70 -6.76
C GLY A 31 5.10 2.21 -5.43
N SER A 32 4.33 1.12 -5.48
CA SER A 32 3.60 0.57 -4.33
C SER A 32 4.52 0.20 -3.16
N ALA A 33 5.66 -0.46 -3.43
CA ALA A 33 6.61 -0.83 -2.38
C ALA A 33 7.28 0.39 -1.74
N THR A 34 7.52 1.47 -2.50
CA THR A 34 8.11 2.69 -1.97
C THR A 34 7.19 3.36 -0.97
N HIS A 35 5.98 3.75 -1.38
CA HIS A 35 5.02 4.43 -0.52
C HIS A 35 4.65 3.60 0.71
N PHE A 36 4.42 2.29 0.50
CA PHE A 36 4.15 1.36 1.58
C PHE A 36 5.29 1.35 2.60
N SER A 37 6.54 1.10 2.14
CA SER A 37 7.68 0.91 3.05
C SER A 37 8.03 2.18 3.82
N VAL A 38 7.95 3.35 3.19
CA VAL A 38 8.17 4.63 3.86
C VAL A 38 7.11 4.84 4.96
N SER A 39 5.83 4.58 4.67
CA SER A 39 4.75 4.68 5.64
C SER A 39 4.91 3.68 6.79
N ALA A 40 5.16 2.41 6.47
CA ALA A 40 5.29 1.34 7.46
C ALA A 40 6.50 1.50 8.39
N SER A 41 7.59 2.13 7.90
CA SER A 41 8.84 2.34 8.65
C SER A 41 8.71 3.19 9.92
N PHE A 42 7.58 3.87 10.11
CA PHE A 42 7.26 4.58 11.35
C PHE A 42 6.85 3.65 12.49
N PHE A 43 6.52 2.42 12.17
CA PHE A 43 5.93 1.46 13.11
C PHE A 43 6.81 0.22 13.29
N ALA A 44 7.46 -0.26 12.23
CA ALA A 44 8.24 -1.49 12.25
C ALA A 44 9.42 -1.43 11.29
N ASP A 45 10.42 -2.30 11.49
CA ASP A 45 11.47 -2.51 10.50
C ASP A 45 10.85 -3.18 9.26
N VAL A 46 11.17 -2.67 8.08
CA VAL A 46 10.58 -3.09 6.80
C VAL A 46 11.67 -3.57 5.85
N GLY A 47 11.42 -4.68 5.18
CA GLY A 47 12.20 -5.13 4.03
C GLY A 47 11.43 -4.94 2.71
N VAL A 48 12.12 -4.49 1.67
CA VAL A 48 11.55 -4.29 0.33
C VAL A 48 12.07 -5.36 -0.63
N VAL A 49 11.14 -5.98 -1.38
CA VAL A 49 11.42 -6.87 -2.50
C VAL A 49 10.89 -6.22 -3.77
N ALA A 50 11.80 -5.75 -4.61
CA ALA A 50 11.47 -5.02 -5.83
C ALA A 50 12.63 -5.10 -6.84
N VAL A 51 12.48 -4.44 -8.00
CA VAL A 51 13.51 -4.35 -9.02
C VAL A 51 13.66 -2.93 -9.52
N ILE A 52 14.91 -2.50 -9.75
CA ILE A 52 15.30 -1.19 -10.27
C ILE A 52 16.33 -1.32 -11.38
N GLY A 53 16.48 -0.29 -12.19
CA GLY A 53 17.52 -0.15 -13.19
C GLY A 53 18.68 0.74 -12.74
N ASP A 54 19.62 1.03 -13.68
CA ASP A 54 20.78 1.90 -13.42
C ASP A 54 20.43 3.39 -13.32
N ASP A 55 19.24 3.77 -13.75
CA ASP A 55 18.71 5.15 -13.65
C ASP A 55 18.11 5.48 -12.27
N PHE A 56 18.13 4.52 -11.35
CA PHE A 56 17.79 4.71 -9.94
C PHE A 56 19.01 5.30 -9.21
N THR A 57 18.89 6.55 -8.77
CA THR A 57 20.00 7.34 -8.26
C THR A 57 20.25 7.13 -6.76
N ASP A 58 21.40 7.59 -6.28
CA ASP A 58 21.73 7.59 -4.84
C ASP A 58 20.71 8.43 -4.03
N GLU A 59 20.13 9.48 -4.63
CA GLU A 59 19.09 10.30 -4.00
C GLU A 59 17.79 9.49 -3.84
N ASP A 60 17.44 8.65 -4.82
CA ASP A 60 16.29 7.75 -4.72
C ASP A 60 16.53 6.69 -3.62
N GLU A 61 17.74 6.11 -3.56
CA GLU A 61 18.11 5.14 -2.52
C GLU A 61 18.11 5.75 -1.12
N ALA A 62 18.49 7.04 -1.00
CA ALA A 62 18.52 7.73 0.29
C ALA A 62 17.17 7.68 1.01
N VAL A 63 16.05 7.65 0.28
CA VAL A 63 14.70 7.53 0.85
C VAL A 63 14.55 6.26 1.71
N PHE A 64 15.09 5.15 1.25
CA PHE A 64 15.08 3.89 2.00
C PHE A 64 16.08 3.91 3.16
N HIS A 65 17.30 4.42 2.92
CA HIS A 65 18.36 4.46 3.93
C HIS A 65 18.02 5.39 5.11
N GLU A 66 17.48 6.58 4.86
CA GLU A 66 17.05 7.54 5.89
C GLU A 66 16.03 6.92 6.86
N ARG A 67 15.20 6.02 6.34
CA ARG A 67 14.16 5.33 7.11
C ARG A 67 14.58 3.92 7.58
N LYS A 68 15.84 3.53 7.36
CA LYS A 68 16.39 2.20 7.71
C LYS A 68 15.61 1.03 7.11
N ILE A 69 15.00 1.26 5.95
CA ILE A 69 14.30 0.22 5.19
C ILE A 69 15.34 -0.70 4.57
N SER A 70 15.21 -2.01 4.78
CA SER A 70 16.14 -2.99 4.21
C SER A 70 15.92 -3.15 2.71
N THR A 71 16.95 -2.90 1.93
CA THR A 71 17.01 -3.07 0.47
C THR A 71 17.74 -4.35 0.06
N GLU A 72 17.96 -5.28 0.97
CA GLU A 72 18.67 -6.55 0.70
C GLU A 72 18.07 -7.36 -0.46
N ASN A 73 16.74 -7.27 -0.64
CA ASN A 73 16.01 -7.95 -1.70
C ASN A 73 15.59 -6.99 -2.84
N LEU A 74 16.22 -5.81 -2.94
CA LEU A 74 16.06 -4.89 -4.06
C LEU A 74 17.03 -5.27 -5.17
N GLN A 75 16.52 -5.86 -6.25
CA GLN A 75 17.31 -6.28 -7.39
C GLN A 75 17.69 -5.07 -8.25
N ARG A 76 18.95 -4.93 -8.62
CA ARG A 76 19.40 -3.93 -9.58
C ARG A 76 19.83 -4.62 -10.88
N ILE A 77 19.22 -4.24 -12.00
CA ILE A 77 19.49 -4.82 -13.32
C ILE A 77 20.43 -3.91 -14.10
N PRO A 78 21.70 -4.31 -14.32
CA PRO A 78 22.67 -3.53 -15.08
C PRO A 78 22.20 -3.23 -16.51
N GLY A 79 22.36 -2.00 -16.97
CA GLY A 79 21.92 -1.53 -18.28
C GLY A 79 20.42 -1.33 -18.42
N GLY A 80 19.64 -1.67 -17.38
CA GLY A 80 18.19 -1.52 -17.38
C GLY A 80 17.73 -0.14 -16.92
N LYS A 81 16.43 0.16 -17.16
CA LYS A 81 15.74 1.33 -16.63
C LYS A 81 14.70 0.89 -15.60
N THR A 82 14.53 1.71 -14.57
CA THR A 82 13.49 1.54 -13.56
C THR A 82 12.09 1.70 -14.16
N PHE A 83 11.10 1.04 -13.62
CA PHE A 83 9.69 1.18 -13.98
C PHE A 83 9.29 2.67 -13.93
N ARG A 84 8.52 3.11 -14.93
CA ARG A 84 8.02 4.49 -15.03
C ARG A 84 6.53 4.49 -15.24
N TRP A 85 5.88 5.42 -14.55
CA TRP A 85 4.48 5.69 -14.72
C TRP A 85 4.26 7.22 -14.85
N ALA A 86 3.35 7.61 -15.76
CA ALA A 86 2.91 8.99 -15.87
C ALA A 86 1.40 9.06 -15.74
N GLY A 87 0.92 9.95 -14.88
CA GLY A 87 -0.49 10.10 -14.61
C GLY A 87 -0.94 11.54 -14.41
N GLU A 88 -2.20 11.79 -14.72
CA GLU A 88 -2.87 13.05 -14.54
C GLU A 88 -4.12 12.87 -13.67
N TYR A 89 -4.26 13.71 -12.66
CA TYR A 89 -5.46 13.82 -11.84
C TYR A 89 -6.25 15.07 -12.22
N GLY A 90 -7.55 14.91 -12.40
CA GLY A 90 -8.48 16.03 -12.54
C GLY A 90 -8.92 16.60 -11.19
N PHE A 91 -9.97 17.40 -11.18
CA PHE A 91 -10.56 17.90 -9.92
C PHE A 91 -11.13 16.78 -9.02
N ASP A 92 -11.51 15.65 -9.60
CA ASP A 92 -11.72 14.41 -8.85
C ASP A 92 -10.38 13.73 -8.64
N LEU A 93 -9.74 14.00 -7.51
CA LEU A 93 -8.44 13.49 -7.11
C LEU A 93 -8.42 11.98 -6.78
N ASN A 94 -9.57 11.31 -6.86
CA ASN A 94 -9.67 9.87 -6.57
C ASN A 94 -9.32 8.97 -7.77
N VAL A 95 -9.34 9.53 -8.98
CA VAL A 95 -9.12 8.79 -10.23
C VAL A 95 -7.96 9.38 -11.02
N ALA A 96 -6.92 8.57 -11.23
CA ALA A 96 -5.82 8.90 -12.11
C ALA A 96 -6.12 8.49 -13.56
N LYS A 97 -5.84 9.37 -14.50
CA LYS A 97 -5.73 9.04 -15.92
C LYS A 97 -4.27 8.68 -16.21
N THR A 98 -4.00 7.43 -16.54
CA THR A 98 -2.67 7.01 -16.99
C THR A 98 -2.36 7.64 -18.34
N LEU A 99 -1.22 8.32 -18.42
CA LEU A 99 -0.71 8.93 -19.65
C LEU A 99 0.34 8.05 -20.34
N ASP A 100 1.21 7.40 -19.54
CA ASP A 100 2.25 6.50 -20.03
C ASP A 100 2.60 5.46 -18.99
N THR A 101 3.05 4.29 -19.44
CA THR A 101 3.53 3.19 -18.60
C THR A 101 4.68 2.49 -19.30
N GLN A 102 5.87 2.56 -18.70
CA GLN A 102 7.08 1.88 -19.19
C GLN A 102 7.52 0.85 -18.14
N LEU A 103 7.20 -0.40 -18.40
CA LEU A 103 7.52 -1.48 -17.46
C LEU A 103 9.02 -1.66 -17.26
N ASN A 104 9.82 -1.48 -18.31
CA ASN A 104 11.29 -1.60 -18.26
C ASN A 104 11.72 -2.90 -17.56
N VAL A 105 12.65 -2.82 -16.57
CA VAL A 105 13.11 -4.02 -15.82
C VAL A 105 12.01 -4.71 -15.03
N PHE A 106 10.91 -4.03 -14.75
CA PHE A 106 9.76 -4.58 -14.03
C PHE A 106 8.98 -5.62 -14.87
N ALA A 107 9.07 -5.56 -16.23
CA ALA A 107 8.40 -6.51 -17.12
C ALA A 107 8.84 -7.97 -16.88
N ASP A 108 10.11 -8.15 -16.55
CA ASP A 108 10.73 -9.46 -16.32
C ASP A 108 11.03 -9.74 -14.84
N PHE A 109 10.43 -8.94 -13.94
CA PHE A 109 10.66 -9.06 -12.50
C PHE A 109 10.22 -10.43 -12.00
N LYS A 110 11.16 -11.13 -11.34
CA LYS A 110 10.94 -12.41 -10.65
C LYS A 110 11.35 -12.25 -9.19
N PRO A 111 10.40 -12.01 -8.28
CA PRO A 111 10.67 -11.83 -6.87
C PRO A 111 11.40 -13.04 -6.28
N GLN A 112 12.53 -12.79 -5.65
CA GLN A 112 13.29 -13.82 -4.92
C GLN A 112 13.43 -13.36 -3.47
N LEU A 113 13.02 -14.19 -2.53
CA LEU A 113 13.16 -13.89 -1.11
C LEU A 113 14.45 -14.50 -0.58
N SER A 114 15.27 -13.70 0.10
CA SER A 114 16.37 -14.22 0.92
C SER A 114 15.82 -15.07 2.07
N ASP A 115 16.68 -15.92 2.66
CA ASP A 115 16.29 -16.77 3.80
C ASP A 115 15.77 -15.95 5.00
N ALA A 116 16.26 -14.73 5.17
CA ALA A 116 15.78 -13.82 6.19
C ALA A 116 14.39 -13.26 5.84
N ALA A 117 14.18 -12.84 4.58
CA ALA A 117 12.91 -12.31 4.11
C ALA A 117 11.78 -13.36 4.17
N ARG A 118 12.07 -14.63 3.87
CA ARG A 118 11.10 -15.74 3.97
C ARG A 118 10.49 -15.88 5.36
N LYS A 119 11.25 -15.52 6.40
CA LYS A 119 10.85 -15.64 7.82
C LYS A 119 10.14 -14.41 8.36
N SER A 120 9.86 -13.41 7.53
CA SER A 120 9.11 -12.22 7.96
C SER A 120 7.69 -12.60 8.37
N PRO A 121 7.27 -12.35 9.62
CA PRO A 121 5.96 -12.78 10.10
C PRO A 121 4.78 -12.04 9.45
N PHE A 122 5.02 -10.84 8.90
CA PHE A 122 4.02 -10.06 8.18
C PHE A 122 4.49 -9.81 6.75
N LEU A 123 3.61 -10.06 5.78
CA LEU A 123 3.86 -9.87 4.36
C LEU A 123 2.79 -9.00 3.74
N PHE A 124 3.20 -8.00 2.98
CA PHE A 124 2.31 -7.25 2.09
C PHE A 124 2.66 -7.52 0.63
N LEU A 125 1.68 -7.98 -0.13
CA LEU A 125 1.77 -8.19 -1.56
C LEU A 125 1.19 -6.95 -2.26
N GLY A 126 2.05 -5.99 -2.54
CA GLY A 126 1.69 -4.75 -3.22
C GLY A 126 1.30 -5.01 -4.68
N ASN A 127 0.80 -3.97 -5.32
CA ASN A 127 0.24 -4.03 -6.67
C ASN A 127 1.28 -4.48 -7.71
N ILE A 128 1.29 -5.78 -7.98
CA ILE A 128 2.02 -6.45 -9.07
C ILE A 128 1.13 -7.53 -9.68
N GLN A 129 1.62 -8.24 -10.70
CA GLN A 129 0.87 -9.33 -11.33
C GLN A 129 0.43 -10.38 -10.28
N PRO A 130 -0.85 -10.78 -10.25
CA PRO A 130 -1.39 -11.68 -9.22
C PRO A 130 -0.68 -13.03 -9.10
N THR A 131 -0.19 -13.58 -10.20
CA THR A 131 0.60 -14.82 -10.19
C THR A 131 1.92 -14.63 -9.42
N LEU A 132 2.60 -13.51 -9.61
CA LEU A 132 3.83 -13.19 -8.86
C LEU A 132 3.55 -12.96 -7.38
N GLN A 133 2.43 -12.31 -7.04
CA GLN A 133 1.99 -12.18 -5.64
C GLN A 133 1.83 -13.54 -4.98
N ARG A 134 1.18 -14.50 -5.68
CA ARG A 134 0.98 -15.87 -5.19
C ARG A 134 2.30 -16.64 -5.06
N GLU A 135 3.20 -16.53 -6.04
CA GLU A 135 4.54 -17.14 -5.98
C GLU A 135 5.35 -16.62 -4.78
N VAL A 136 5.24 -15.34 -4.45
CA VAL A 136 5.86 -14.75 -3.25
C VAL A 136 5.22 -15.31 -1.98
N ARG A 137 3.88 -15.40 -1.96
CA ARG A 137 3.17 -16.00 -0.82
C ARG A 137 3.63 -17.44 -0.54
N GLU A 138 3.87 -18.22 -1.60
CA GLU A 138 4.35 -19.59 -1.50
C GLU A 138 5.80 -19.69 -0.98
N GLN A 139 6.63 -18.66 -1.21
CA GLN A 139 8.01 -18.60 -0.69
C GLN A 139 8.09 -18.19 0.77
N ALA A 140 7.07 -17.52 1.33
CA ALA A 140 7.11 -16.88 2.62
C ALA A 140 6.45 -17.71 3.73
N ASP A 141 7.09 -17.77 4.91
CA ASP A 141 6.57 -18.39 6.13
C ASP A 141 5.71 -17.40 6.95
N ALA A 142 5.14 -16.36 6.30
CA ALA A 142 4.41 -15.31 6.97
C ALA A 142 3.13 -15.84 7.62
N ARG A 143 2.89 -15.41 8.86
CA ARG A 143 1.69 -15.75 9.63
C ARG A 143 0.49 -14.84 9.33
N PHE A 144 0.73 -13.67 8.73
CA PHE A 144 -0.29 -12.75 8.26
C PHE A 144 0.12 -12.13 6.94
N VAL A 145 -0.73 -12.29 5.96
CA VAL A 145 -0.50 -11.80 4.60
C VAL A 145 -1.65 -10.91 4.17
N ALA A 146 -1.35 -9.67 3.80
CA ALA A 146 -2.29 -8.78 3.15
C ALA A 146 -1.85 -8.49 1.71
N MET A 147 -2.80 -8.14 0.88
CA MET A 147 -2.54 -7.74 -0.51
C MET A 147 -3.39 -6.55 -0.91
N ASP A 148 -2.96 -5.87 -1.96
CA ASP A 148 -3.80 -5.01 -2.77
C ASP A 148 -3.84 -5.47 -4.23
N THR A 149 -4.61 -4.75 -5.04
CA THR A 149 -4.71 -4.94 -6.49
C THR A 149 -5.10 -3.62 -7.15
N MET A 150 -5.33 -3.64 -8.45
CA MET A 150 -5.86 -2.51 -9.21
C MET A 150 -6.83 -2.99 -10.30
N ASN A 151 -7.60 -2.04 -10.85
CA ASN A 151 -8.57 -2.29 -11.91
C ASN A 151 -7.98 -3.07 -13.10
N TYR A 152 -6.74 -2.80 -13.49
CA TYR A 152 -6.09 -3.51 -14.60
C TYR A 152 -6.07 -5.04 -14.40
N TRP A 153 -5.74 -5.51 -13.19
CA TRP A 153 -5.73 -6.94 -12.89
C TRP A 153 -7.13 -7.52 -12.75
N ILE A 154 -8.07 -6.73 -12.23
CA ILE A 154 -9.49 -7.11 -12.14
C ILE A 154 -10.08 -7.34 -13.54
N GLU A 155 -9.67 -6.55 -14.53
CA GLU A 155 -10.14 -6.62 -15.91
C GLU A 155 -9.42 -7.71 -16.73
N SER A 156 -8.10 -7.78 -16.58
CA SER A 156 -7.27 -8.58 -17.49
C SER A 156 -7.03 -10.01 -17.05
N VAL A 157 -6.96 -10.28 -15.73
CA VAL A 157 -6.57 -11.59 -15.18
C VAL A 157 -7.36 -11.96 -13.91
N ARG A 158 -8.66 -11.69 -13.92
CA ARG A 158 -9.58 -11.88 -12.77
C ARG A 158 -9.47 -13.24 -12.11
N GLU A 159 -9.42 -14.32 -12.88
CA GLU A 159 -9.35 -15.68 -12.34
C GLU A 159 -8.06 -15.91 -11.54
N GLU A 160 -6.92 -15.43 -12.04
CA GLU A 160 -5.65 -15.52 -11.31
C GLU A 160 -5.66 -14.63 -10.08
N LEU A 161 -6.26 -13.44 -10.15
CA LEU A 161 -6.45 -12.56 -9.01
C LEU A 161 -7.29 -13.25 -7.92
N GLN A 162 -8.40 -13.90 -8.26
CA GLN A 162 -9.23 -14.62 -7.30
C GLN A 162 -8.47 -15.77 -6.62
N LYS A 163 -7.64 -16.51 -7.37
CA LYS A 163 -6.77 -17.54 -6.79
C LYS A 163 -5.76 -16.96 -5.79
N THR A 164 -5.26 -15.76 -6.06
CA THR A 164 -4.35 -15.07 -5.15
C THR A 164 -5.07 -14.55 -3.91
N ILE A 165 -6.26 -13.97 -4.08
CA ILE A 165 -7.13 -13.52 -2.97
C ILE A 165 -7.45 -14.68 -2.01
N ALA A 166 -7.63 -15.89 -2.54
CA ALA A 166 -7.97 -17.07 -1.75
C ALA A 166 -6.87 -17.55 -0.78
N VAL A 167 -5.64 -17.07 -0.94
CA VAL A 167 -4.47 -17.50 -0.13
C VAL A 167 -3.90 -16.41 0.77
N VAL A 168 -4.60 -15.29 0.92
CA VAL A 168 -4.23 -14.19 1.81
C VAL A 168 -5.23 -14.00 2.94
N ASP A 169 -4.79 -13.37 4.04
CA ASP A 169 -5.63 -13.09 5.20
C ASP A 169 -6.45 -11.80 5.06
N ALA A 170 -5.90 -10.81 4.36
CA ALA A 170 -6.52 -9.51 4.17
C ALA A 170 -6.40 -9.00 2.73
N LEU A 171 -7.47 -8.36 2.24
CA LEU A 171 -7.46 -7.60 0.99
C LEU A 171 -7.70 -6.12 1.30
N ILE A 172 -6.87 -5.22 0.74
CA ILE A 172 -6.93 -3.76 0.94
C ILE A 172 -7.12 -3.10 -0.42
N ILE A 173 -8.34 -2.70 -0.76
CA ILE A 173 -8.69 -2.16 -2.08
C ILE A 173 -9.54 -0.89 -1.96
N ASN A 174 -9.73 -0.16 -3.06
CA ASN A 174 -10.67 0.96 -3.07
C ASN A 174 -12.12 0.48 -3.35
N ASP A 175 -13.07 1.39 -3.19
CA ASP A 175 -14.49 1.07 -3.32
C ASP A 175 -14.93 0.79 -4.78
N ALA A 176 -14.28 1.42 -5.77
CA ALA A 176 -14.52 1.13 -7.17
C ALA A 176 -14.00 -0.27 -7.53
N GLU A 177 -12.80 -0.62 -7.10
CA GLU A 177 -12.21 -1.95 -7.25
C GLU A 177 -13.07 -3.02 -6.56
N ALA A 178 -13.57 -2.75 -5.35
CA ALA A 178 -14.44 -3.68 -4.64
C ALA A 178 -15.73 -3.99 -5.41
N ARG A 179 -16.39 -2.95 -5.96
CA ARG A 179 -17.60 -3.11 -6.78
C ARG A 179 -17.31 -3.87 -8.08
N GLN A 180 -16.22 -3.50 -8.75
CA GLN A 180 -15.82 -4.11 -10.02
C GLN A 180 -15.43 -5.58 -9.82
N LEU A 181 -14.62 -5.87 -8.81
CA LEU A 181 -14.16 -7.21 -8.48
C LEU A 181 -15.34 -8.14 -8.11
N ALA A 182 -16.27 -7.65 -7.30
CA ALA A 182 -17.45 -8.39 -6.89
C ALA A 182 -18.58 -8.39 -7.94
N GLU A 183 -18.55 -7.54 -8.97
CA GLU A 183 -19.67 -7.28 -9.88
C GLU A 183 -20.96 -6.94 -9.11
N GLU A 184 -20.83 -6.11 -8.09
CA GLU A 184 -21.92 -5.76 -7.18
C GLU A 184 -21.85 -4.25 -6.83
N PRO A 185 -22.88 -3.47 -7.20
CA PRO A 185 -22.86 -2.03 -6.97
C PRO A 185 -23.02 -1.63 -5.49
N ASN A 186 -23.64 -2.48 -4.67
CA ASN A 186 -23.76 -2.22 -3.23
C ASN A 186 -22.49 -2.67 -2.49
N LEU A 187 -21.80 -1.72 -1.87
CA LEU A 187 -20.50 -1.97 -1.25
C LEU A 187 -20.53 -3.01 -0.12
N ILE A 188 -21.61 -3.04 0.66
CA ILE A 188 -21.77 -4.04 1.75
C ILE A 188 -21.93 -5.46 1.16
N ARG A 189 -22.73 -5.59 0.09
CA ARG A 189 -22.89 -6.88 -0.59
C ARG A 189 -21.61 -7.28 -1.31
N ALA A 190 -20.92 -6.32 -1.94
CA ALA A 190 -19.62 -6.55 -2.56
C ALA A 190 -18.60 -7.09 -1.53
N ALA A 191 -18.49 -6.43 -0.38
CA ALA A 191 -17.60 -6.85 0.69
C ALA A 191 -17.91 -8.27 1.19
N ARG A 192 -19.19 -8.58 1.45
CA ARG A 192 -19.60 -9.92 1.87
C ARG A 192 -19.26 -10.98 0.82
N LYS A 193 -19.48 -10.68 -0.47
CA LYS A 193 -19.14 -11.59 -1.57
C LYS A 193 -17.63 -11.86 -1.63
N ILE A 194 -16.79 -10.82 -1.53
CA ILE A 194 -15.33 -10.95 -1.56
C ILE A 194 -14.84 -11.81 -0.38
N LEU A 195 -15.36 -11.59 0.81
CA LEU A 195 -15.00 -12.39 2.00
C LEU A 195 -15.28 -13.88 1.84
N THR A 196 -16.22 -14.30 0.98
CA THR A 196 -16.44 -15.72 0.71
C THR A 196 -15.34 -16.37 -0.14
N TRP A 197 -14.41 -15.60 -0.69
CA TRP A 197 -13.35 -16.13 -1.55
C TRP A 197 -12.07 -16.52 -0.81
N GLY A 198 -11.98 -16.25 0.50
CA GLY A 198 -10.86 -16.69 1.33
C GLY A 198 -10.35 -15.69 2.36
N PRO A 199 -10.25 -14.38 2.08
CA PRO A 199 -9.70 -13.47 3.05
C PRO A 199 -10.59 -13.36 4.29
N GLN A 200 -9.95 -13.28 5.47
CA GLN A 200 -10.66 -13.12 6.74
C GLN A 200 -11.16 -11.70 6.94
N MET A 201 -10.54 -10.74 6.25
CA MET A 201 -10.91 -9.34 6.31
C MET A 201 -10.72 -8.61 4.99
N LEU A 202 -11.54 -7.58 4.80
CA LEU A 202 -11.48 -6.67 3.67
C LEU A 202 -11.45 -5.23 4.19
N VAL A 203 -10.44 -4.47 3.80
CA VAL A 203 -10.36 -3.03 4.03
C VAL A 203 -10.70 -2.32 2.72
N ILE A 204 -11.72 -1.48 2.75
CA ILE A 204 -12.15 -0.69 1.59
C ILE A 204 -11.79 0.79 1.83
N LYS A 205 -10.87 1.29 1.02
CA LYS A 205 -10.48 2.71 0.96
C LYS A 205 -11.52 3.48 0.14
N ARG A 206 -11.91 4.67 0.57
CA ARG A 206 -12.98 5.46 -0.06
C ARG A 206 -12.56 6.92 -0.28
N GLY A 207 -11.28 7.15 -0.51
CA GLY A 207 -10.71 8.48 -0.71
C GLY A 207 -11.10 9.45 0.42
N GLU A 208 -11.68 10.59 0.08
CA GLU A 208 -12.15 11.62 1.01
C GLU A 208 -13.29 11.17 1.95
N TYR A 209 -13.92 10.03 1.67
CA TYR A 209 -14.98 9.45 2.52
C TYR A 209 -14.43 8.48 3.57
N GLY A 210 -13.10 8.27 3.63
CA GLY A 210 -12.44 7.47 4.66
C GLY A 210 -12.25 6.01 4.31
N ALA A 211 -12.39 5.12 5.29
CA ALA A 211 -12.14 3.70 5.12
C ALA A 211 -13.12 2.85 5.92
N ALA A 212 -13.33 1.62 5.45
CA ALA A 212 -14.19 0.64 6.12
C ALA A 212 -13.49 -0.72 6.18
N LEU A 213 -13.55 -1.36 7.34
CA LEU A 213 -13.08 -2.72 7.60
C LEU A 213 -14.29 -3.64 7.74
N PHE A 214 -14.25 -4.75 7.03
CA PHE A 214 -15.23 -5.82 7.08
C PHE A 214 -14.55 -7.13 7.50
N THR A 215 -15.15 -7.83 8.43
CA THR A 215 -14.87 -9.23 8.74
C THR A 215 -16.17 -10.04 8.60
N ALA A 216 -16.14 -11.35 8.87
CA ALA A 216 -17.35 -12.15 8.88
C ALA A 216 -18.39 -11.61 9.89
N ASP A 217 -17.91 -11.16 11.06
CA ASP A 217 -18.76 -10.85 12.22
C ASP A 217 -18.80 -9.36 12.57
N SER A 218 -17.93 -8.52 11.99
CA SER A 218 -17.84 -7.13 12.39
C SER A 218 -17.71 -6.17 11.19
N PHE A 219 -18.09 -4.94 11.47
CA PHE A 219 -17.94 -3.79 10.59
C PHE A 219 -17.39 -2.61 11.40
N PHE A 220 -16.37 -1.95 10.84
CA PHE A 220 -15.85 -0.71 11.39
C PHE A 220 -15.60 0.29 10.28
N ALA A 221 -16.00 1.53 10.44
CA ALA A 221 -15.76 2.59 9.46
C ALA A 221 -15.33 3.88 10.15
N ILE A 222 -14.46 4.61 9.46
CA ILE A 222 -14.02 5.95 9.87
C ILE A 222 -14.11 6.90 8.69
N PRO A 223 -14.38 8.22 8.93
CA PRO A 223 -14.23 9.25 7.90
C PRO A 223 -12.76 9.42 7.53
N ALA A 224 -12.47 10.12 6.43
CA ALA A 224 -11.12 10.61 6.15
C ALA A 224 -10.72 11.72 7.12
N TYR A 225 -9.41 11.98 7.23
CA TYR A 225 -8.94 13.18 7.90
C TYR A 225 -9.32 14.42 7.07
N PRO A 226 -9.95 15.45 7.67
CA PRO A 226 -10.47 16.61 6.93
C PRO A 226 -9.31 17.54 6.51
N LEU A 227 -8.73 17.30 5.34
CA LEU A 227 -7.70 18.15 4.73
C LEU A 227 -8.34 19.24 3.89
N GLU A 228 -7.84 20.47 4.00
CA GLU A 228 -8.21 21.59 3.12
C GLU A 228 -7.51 21.54 1.77
N SER A 229 -6.35 20.89 1.70
CA SER A 229 -5.53 20.81 0.50
C SER A 229 -4.98 19.40 0.30
N VAL A 230 -5.14 18.87 -0.90
CA VAL A 230 -4.58 17.61 -1.36
C VAL A 230 -3.76 17.90 -2.61
N PHE A 231 -2.44 17.74 -2.53
CA PHE A 231 -1.53 18.07 -3.64
C PHE A 231 -1.30 16.91 -4.59
N ASP A 232 -1.06 15.73 -4.05
CA ASP A 232 -0.77 14.52 -4.83
C ASP A 232 -1.40 13.28 -4.16
N PRO A 233 -2.44 12.70 -4.76
CA PRO A 233 -3.07 11.48 -4.22
C PRO A 233 -2.30 10.20 -4.54
N THR A 234 -1.23 10.27 -5.36
CA THR A 234 -0.43 9.11 -5.75
C THR A 234 0.19 8.44 -4.52
N GLY A 235 0.08 7.12 -4.44
CA GLY A 235 0.61 6.35 -3.31
C GLY A 235 -0.16 6.48 -2.00
N ALA A 236 -1.28 7.23 -1.95
CA ALA A 236 -2.10 7.33 -0.74
C ALA A 236 -2.62 5.96 -0.29
N GLY A 237 -3.03 5.12 -1.25
CA GLY A 237 -3.48 3.75 -0.99
C GLY A 237 -2.38 2.86 -0.43
N ASP A 238 -1.18 2.96 -0.98
CA ASP A 238 0.00 2.21 -0.53
C ASP A 238 0.47 2.70 0.85
N SER A 239 0.45 4.02 1.07
CA SER A 239 0.75 4.62 2.36
C SER A 239 -0.27 4.23 3.44
N PHE A 240 -1.55 4.13 3.07
CA PHE A 240 -2.57 3.55 3.94
C PHE A 240 -2.23 2.12 4.33
N ALA A 241 -1.92 1.27 3.34
CA ALA A 241 -1.56 -0.13 3.58
C ALA A 241 -0.29 -0.24 4.44
N GLY A 242 0.69 0.65 4.21
CA GLY A 242 1.91 0.74 5.02
C GLY A 242 1.63 1.08 6.48
N GLY A 243 0.79 2.08 6.75
CA GLY A 243 0.37 2.44 8.11
C GLY A 243 -0.43 1.33 8.81
N PHE A 244 -1.33 0.70 8.07
CA PHE A 244 -2.14 -0.43 8.54
C PHE A 244 -1.25 -1.63 8.92
N MET A 245 -0.44 -2.12 8.01
CA MET A 245 0.42 -3.29 8.21
C MET A 245 1.56 -3.01 9.19
N GLY A 246 2.14 -1.81 9.11
CA GLY A 246 3.20 -1.37 10.02
C GLY A 246 2.73 -1.39 11.47
N TYR A 247 1.53 -0.86 11.74
CA TYR A 247 0.95 -0.91 13.09
C TYR A 247 0.63 -2.33 13.55
N LEU A 248 0.12 -3.21 12.67
CA LEU A 248 -0.10 -4.62 13.02
C LEU A 248 1.22 -5.34 13.36
N ALA A 249 2.28 -5.07 12.59
CA ALA A 249 3.60 -5.63 12.86
C ALA A 249 4.20 -5.11 14.18
N GLN A 250 4.00 -3.82 14.51
CA GLN A 250 4.41 -3.23 15.78
C GLN A 250 3.67 -3.84 16.97
N ALA A 251 2.35 -4.01 16.83
CA ALA A 251 1.50 -4.56 17.88
C ALA A 251 1.72 -6.07 18.09
N ASP A 252 2.31 -6.74 17.10
CA ASP A 252 2.53 -8.19 17.03
C ASP A 252 1.25 -9.01 17.28
N LYS A 253 0.09 -8.44 16.95
CA LYS A 253 -1.23 -8.97 17.25
C LYS A 253 -2.25 -8.57 16.18
N VAL A 254 -3.13 -9.53 15.84
CA VAL A 254 -4.23 -9.32 14.91
C VAL A 254 -5.53 -9.68 15.62
N ASP A 255 -6.16 -8.69 16.26
CA ASP A 255 -7.48 -8.79 16.87
C ASP A 255 -8.33 -7.57 16.50
N GLU A 256 -9.60 -7.56 16.87
CA GLU A 256 -10.53 -6.51 16.50
C GLU A 256 -10.07 -5.12 16.95
N VAL A 257 -9.50 -4.99 18.13
CA VAL A 257 -9.01 -3.72 18.67
C VAL A 257 -7.81 -3.20 17.88
N THR A 258 -6.84 -4.07 17.60
CA THR A 258 -5.65 -3.73 16.82
C THR A 258 -6.01 -3.45 15.36
N LEU A 259 -6.94 -4.19 14.77
CA LEU A 259 -7.43 -3.95 13.41
C LEU A 259 -8.10 -2.57 13.25
N ARG A 260 -8.96 -2.18 14.18
CA ARG A 260 -9.58 -0.85 14.17
C ARG A 260 -8.53 0.27 14.27
N ARG A 261 -7.55 0.11 15.15
CA ARG A 261 -6.42 1.06 15.26
C ARG A 261 -5.57 1.08 14.01
N ALA A 262 -5.32 -0.07 13.39
CA ALA A 262 -4.58 -0.18 12.14
C ALA A 262 -5.26 0.59 11.00
N VAL A 263 -6.60 0.53 10.88
CA VAL A 263 -7.37 1.34 9.92
C VAL A 263 -7.17 2.83 10.16
N ILE A 264 -7.17 3.26 11.43
CA ILE A 264 -6.94 4.67 11.79
C ILE A 264 -5.50 5.08 11.41
N TYR A 265 -4.48 4.29 11.78
CA TYR A 265 -3.10 4.59 11.41
C TYR A 265 -2.89 4.58 9.89
N GLY A 266 -3.54 3.66 9.15
CA GLY A 266 -3.57 3.71 7.69
C GLY A 266 -4.09 5.04 7.16
N SER A 267 -5.23 5.51 7.68
CA SER A 267 -5.83 6.79 7.30
C SER A 267 -4.96 7.99 7.70
N VAL A 268 -4.30 7.94 8.86
CA VAL A 268 -3.33 8.97 9.29
C VAL A 268 -2.18 9.06 8.29
N MET A 269 -1.57 7.94 7.93
CA MET A 269 -0.42 7.93 7.02
C MET A 269 -0.81 8.36 5.60
N ALA A 270 -1.95 7.88 5.08
CA ALA A 270 -2.48 8.32 3.80
C ALA A 270 -2.76 9.83 3.77
N SER A 271 -3.30 10.38 4.86
CA SER A 271 -3.58 11.82 4.94
C SER A 271 -2.32 12.69 4.93
N TYR A 272 -1.19 12.19 5.45
CA TYR A 272 0.09 12.88 5.31
C TYR A 272 0.69 12.72 3.91
N ASN A 273 0.55 11.54 3.28
CA ASN A 273 1.08 11.33 1.93
C ASN A 273 0.54 12.36 0.94
N VAL A 274 -0.74 12.66 0.98
CA VAL A 274 -1.39 13.54 0.00
C VAL A 274 -1.12 15.04 0.18
N GLU A 275 -0.45 15.45 1.26
CA GLU A 275 -0.10 16.86 1.54
C GLU A 275 1.03 17.38 0.64
N GLU A 276 1.82 16.50 0.02
CA GLU A 276 2.92 16.86 -0.89
C GLU A 276 3.11 15.79 -1.97
N PHE A 277 3.92 16.10 -2.97
CA PHE A 277 4.25 15.14 -4.03
C PHE A 277 5.12 14.00 -3.50
N SER A 278 4.87 12.77 -4.01
CA SER A 278 5.67 11.59 -3.68
C SER A 278 5.69 11.31 -2.17
N CYS A 279 6.84 10.90 -1.64
CA CYS A 279 7.08 10.64 -0.22
C CYS A 279 7.61 11.87 0.55
N ASP A 280 7.64 13.07 -0.03
CA ASP A 280 8.33 14.24 0.55
C ASP A 280 7.79 14.60 1.93
N ARG A 281 6.47 14.57 2.10
CA ARG A 281 5.87 14.84 3.41
C ARG A 281 6.18 13.74 4.43
N LEU A 282 6.11 12.48 4.01
CA LEU A 282 6.41 11.34 4.88
C LEU A 282 7.88 11.29 5.31
N ARG A 283 8.82 11.69 4.44
CA ARG A 283 10.25 11.75 4.80
C ARG A 283 10.52 12.69 5.97
N ARG A 284 9.78 13.79 6.08
CA ARG A 284 9.95 14.83 7.12
C ARG A 284 8.99 14.67 8.31
N LEU A 285 8.09 13.69 8.24
CA LEU A 285 7.08 13.44 9.26
C LEU A 285 7.73 12.97 10.56
N LYS A 286 7.23 13.51 11.68
CA LYS A 286 7.69 13.15 13.02
C LYS A 286 6.69 12.22 13.70
N PRO A 287 7.17 11.30 14.57
CA PRO A 287 6.29 10.39 15.31
C PRO A 287 5.22 11.11 16.15
N GLU A 288 5.52 12.32 16.65
CA GLU A 288 4.57 13.14 17.42
C GLU A 288 3.35 13.53 16.56
N GLU A 289 3.59 13.97 15.34
CA GLU A 289 2.52 14.38 14.41
C GLU A 289 1.57 13.21 14.12
N ILE A 290 2.10 11.97 13.95
CA ILE A 290 1.29 10.77 13.76
C ILE A 290 0.40 10.52 14.98
N ARG A 291 0.96 10.62 16.20
CA ARG A 291 0.17 10.44 17.43
C ARG A 291 -0.91 11.51 17.58
N ASP A 292 -0.57 12.77 17.29
CA ASP A 292 -1.50 13.89 17.40
C ASP A 292 -2.67 13.71 16.42
N ARG A 293 -2.39 13.36 15.15
CA ARG A 293 -3.44 13.12 14.15
C ARG A 293 -4.28 11.88 14.49
N PHE A 294 -3.69 10.84 15.03
CA PHE A 294 -4.42 9.68 15.56
C PHE A 294 -5.41 10.09 16.67
N HIS A 295 -4.98 10.97 17.60
CA HIS A 295 -5.86 11.48 18.66
C HIS A 295 -6.96 12.39 18.10
N GLN A 296 -6.69 13.17 17.06
CA GLN A 296 -7.69 13.98 16.38
C GLN A 296 -8.80 13.10 15.77
N PHE A 297 -8.44 11.95 15.16
CA PHE A 297 -9.45 10.97 14.72
C PHE A 297 -10.40 10.56 15.84
N LYS A 298 -9.87 10.30 17.04
CA LYS A 298 -10.71 10.00 18.20
C LYS A 298 -11.62 11.17 18.57
N GLN A 299 -11.14 12.40 18.48
CA GLN A 299 -11.90 13.60 18.84
C GLN A 299 -13.07 13.84 17.90
N PHE A 300 -12.83 13.86 16.57
CA PHE A 300 -13.91 14.18 15.62
C PHE A 300 -14.84 13.01 15.29
N THR A 301 -14.50 11.79 15.72
CA THR A 301 -15.41 10.64 15.62
C THR A 301 -16.18 10.36 16.92
N HIS A 302 -15.80 11.02 18.03
CA HIS A 302 -16.45 10.84 19.32
C HIS A 302 -17.80 11.58 19.37
N PHE A 303 -18.80 10.97 19.98
CA PHE A 303 -20.07 11.59 20.36
C PHE A 303 -20.52 11.04 21.70
N GLU A 304 -21.24 11.88 22.46
CA GLU A 304 -21.84 11.47 23.73
C GLU A 304 -23.27 10.96 23.48
N ILE A 305 -23.73 10.02 24.31
CA ILE A 305 -25.10 9.46 24.27
C ILE A 305 -25.90 10.09 25.40
#